data_425dc374b809661280f4c53b5a4d909b
#
_entry.id   425dc374b809661280f4c53b5a4d909b
#
_cell.length_a   1.000
_cell.length_b   1.000
_cell.length_c   1.000
_cell.angle_alpha   90.00
_cell.angle_beta   90.00
_cell.angle_gamma   90.00
#
_symmetry.space_group_name_H-M   'P 1'
#
loop_
_entity.id
_entity.type
_entity.pdbx_description
1 polymer ?
#
loop_
_entity_poly.entity_id
_entity_poly.type
_entity_poly.pdbx_seq_one_letter_code
_entity_poly.pdbx_strand_id
1 'polypeptide(L)'
;MRPAILIAILAIVAIAVVIALRYGAGELDNVVASTVERYGSALTGTEVNVDGVNLELTAGRALVAGLTVGNPRGYETDYAVRIGSAIVSLDIGSLAGEVPVIEELVLDGALINAEQRDAASNLTDIQKHATASSDEPQTREPGRIVVKRFRVRNASVLVTSEHLSRPEELPLQDVIVNDIGSATGGATYSEAAEAMLMPLLAAARAAAAARLRSAAAEAVSEAAREELEEESDEVRERAGEARTELSEKLEELRDRP
;
A
#
# COMPACT_ATOMS: atom_id res chain seq x y z
N MET A 1 -5.49 -13.60 -10.09
CA MET A 1 -6.22 -12.40 -9.66
C MET A 1 -5.28 -11.23 -9.86
N ARG A 2 -5.59 -10.37 -10.81
CA ARG A 2 -4.66 -9.34 -11.32
C ARG A 2 -4.76 -8.06 -10.49
N PRO A 3 -3.65 -7.53 -9.96
CA PRO A 3 -3.61 -6.29 -9.18
C PRO A 3 -3.44 -5.08 -10.11
N ALA A 4 -4.53 -4.62 -10.71
CA ALA A 4 -4.47 -3.65 -11.82
C ALA A 4 -4.34 -2.16 -11.44
N ILE A 5 -4.46 -1.75 -10.20
CA ILE A 5 -4.89 -0.38 -9.82
C ILE A 5 -3.81 0.65 -9.60
N LEU A 6 -2.90 0.38 -8.71
CA LEU A 6 -1.71 1.20 -8.52
C LEU A 6 -0.84 1.16 -9.80
N ILE A 7 -0.97 0.09 -10.52
CA ILE A 7 -0.37 -0.22 -11.82
C ILE A 7 -0.71 0.84 -12.85
N ALA A 8 -1.98 1.14 -12.96
CA ALA A 8 -2.48 2.08 -13.94
C ALA A 8 -2.03 3.50 -13.63
N ILE A 9 -1.98 3.91 -12.37
CA ILE A 9 -1.58 5.28 -11.99
C ILE A 9 -0.12 5.53 -12.33
N LEU A 10 0.77 4.60 -12.03
CA LEU A 10 2.20 4.74 -12.33
C LEU A 10 2.48 4.67 -13.82
N ALA A 11 1.79 3.78 -14.54
CA ALA A 11 1.86 3.75 -15.99
C ALA A 11 1.31 5.04 -16.59
N ILE A 12 0.24 5.61 -16.04
CA ILE A 12 -0.33 6.88 -16.49
C ILE A 12 0.63 8.04 -16.28
N VAL A 13 1.28 8.13 -15.12
CA VAL A 13 2.30 9.17 -14.90
C VAL A 13 3.40 9.06 -15.94
N ALA A 14 3.95 7.87 -16.16
CA ALA A 14 4.99 7.64 -17.14
C ALA A 14 4.50 7.92 -18.58
N ILE A 15 3.29 7.49 -18.92
CA ILE A 15 2.65 7.70 -20.22
C ILE A 15 2.33 9.19 -20.43
N ALA A 16 1.78 9.86 -19.42
CA ALA A 16 1.45 11.28 -19.51
C ALA A 16 2.70 12.13 -19.75
N VAL A 17 3.81 11.80 -19.08
CA VAL A 17 5.11 12.42 -19.31
C VAL A 17 5.59 12.15 -20.75
N VAL A 18 5.52 10.91 -21.23
CA VAL A 18 5.91 10.55 -22.61
C VAL A 18 5.05 11.27 -23.64
N ILE A 19 3.73 11.33 -23.42
CA ILE A 19 2.80 12.05 -24.32
C ILE A 19 3.11 13.54 -24.32
N ALA A 20 3.28 14.16 -23.17
CA ALA A 20 3.61 15.57 -23.04
C ALA A 20 4.92 15.93 -23.78
N LEU A 21 5.94 15.08 -23.65
CA LEU A 21 7.21 15.25 -24.33
C LEU A 21 7.12 15.08 -25.86
N ARG A 22 6.20 14.23 -26.35
CA ARG A 22 5.98 14.04 -27.80
C ARG A 22 5.23 15.16 -28.49
N TYR A 23 4.31 15.81 -27.80
CA TYR A 23 3.39 16.76 -28.44
C TYR A 23 3.70 18.23 -28.17
N GLY A 24 4.73 18.52 -27.36
CA GLY A 24 5.38 19.81 -27.10
C GLY A 24 4.47 21.05 -27.11
N ALA A 25 4.40 21.77 -26.00
CA ALA A 25 4.19 23.23 -25.95
C ALA A 25 3.89 23.72 -24.54
N GLY A 26 4.04 24.99 -24.24
CA GLY A 26 3.95 25.62 -22.93
C GLY A 26 2.76 25.20 -22.06
N GLU A 27 2.96 25.18 -20.76
CA GLU A 27 2.05 24.67 -19.71
C GLU A 27 1.88 23.14 -19.65
N LEU A 28 2.90 22.38 -20.08
CA LEU A 28 2.88 20.92 -20.06
C LEU A 28 2.69 20.34 -18.65
N ASP A 29 3.16 21.01 -17.62
CA ASP A 29 3.04 20.61 -16.23
C ASP A 29 1.57 20.41 -15.83
N ASN A 30 0.72 21.38 -16.18
CA ASN A 30 -0.73 21.30 -15.90
C ASN A 30 -1.43 20.23 -16.76
N VAL A 31 -0.99 20.03 -18.00
CA VAL A 31 -1.55 19.00 -18.89
C VAL A 31 -1.20 17.61 -18.36
N VAL A 32 0.02 17.39 -17.88
CA VAL A 32 0.43 16.13 -17.27
C VAL A 32 -0.35 15.89 -15.99
N ALA A 33 -0.41 16.87 -15.09
CA ALA A 33 -1.16 16.76 -13.84
C ALA A 33 -2.63 16.38 -14.09
N SER A 34 -3.34 17.15 -14.91
CA SER A 34 -4.77 16.89 -15.22
C SER A 34 -4.98 15.56 -15.97
N THR A 35 -3.99 15.11 -16.74
CA THR A 35 -4.05 13.80 -17.39
C THR A 35 -3.93 12.68 -16.37
N VAL A 36 -2.98 12.77 -15.44
CA VAL A 36 -2.80 11.81 -14.35
C VAL A 36 -4.06 11.73 -13.48
N GLU A 37 -4.60 12.88 -13.08
CA GLU A 37 -5.81 12.96 -12.26
C GLU A 37 -7.02 12.33 -12.95
N ARG A 38 -7.28 12.72 -14.19
CA ARG A 38 -8.43 12.23 -14.95
C ARG A 38 -8.37 10.72 -15.21
N TYR A 39 -7.25 10.23 -15.74
CA TYR A 39 -7.11 8.80 -16.04
C TYR A 39 -6.97 7.98 -14.77
N GLY A 40 -6.24 8.49 -13.78
CA GLY A 40 -6.13 7.88 -12.47
C GLY A 40 -7.49 7.70 -11.81
N SER A 41 -8.31 8.75 -11.78
CA SER A 41 -9.66 8.68 -11.21
C SER A 41 -10.58 7.74 -11.98
N ALA A 42 -10.52 7.74 -13.31
CA ALA A 42 -11.31 6.81 -14.13
C ALA A 42 -10.95 5.34 -13.86
N LEU A 43 -9.68 5.05 -13.63
CA LEU A 43 -9.20 3.69 -13.37
C LEU A 43 -9.44 3.23 -11.94
N THR A 44 -9.27 4.09 -10.97
CA THR A 44 -9.43 3.71 -9.55
C THR A 44 -10.87 3.75 -9.09
N GLY A 45 -11.74 4.48 -9.79
CA GLY A 45 -13.10 4.78 -9.35
C GLY A 45 -13.14 5.72 -8.15
N THR A 46 -12.01 6.34 -7.82
CA THR A 46 -11.84 7.27 -6.71
C THR A 46 -11.17 8.54 -7.21
N GLU A 47 -11.19 9.59 -6.41
CA GLU A 47 -10.50 10.83 -6.74
C GLU A 47 -8.98 10.63 -6.71
N VAL A 48 -8.29 11.07 -7.76
CA VAL A 48 -6.83 11.11 -7.84
C VAL A 48 -6.40 12.54 -8.00
N ASN A 49 -5.53 13.02 -7.11
CA ASN A 49 -5.03 14.39 -7.07
C ASN A 49 -3.50 14.41 -7.16
N VAL A 50 -2.96 15.44 -7.81
CA VAL A 50 -1.53 15.72 -7.95
C VAL A 50 -1.27 17.13 -7.47
N ASP A 51 -0.36 17.30 -6.50
CA ASP A 51 -0.04 18.63 -5.96
C ASP A 51 0.74 19.49 -6.96
N GLY A 52 1.54 18.86 -7.81
CA GLY A 52 2.29 19.56 -8.85
C GLY A 52 3.15 18.65 -9.72
N VAL A 53 3.46 19.16 -10.88
CA VAL A 53 4.36 18.53 -11.85
C VAL A 53 5.43 19.53 -12.24
N ASN A 54 6.67 19.08 -12.37
CA ASN A 54 7.78 19.85 -12.92
C ASN A 54 8.48 19.04 -14.01
N LEU A 55 8.56 19.59 -15.21
CA LEU A 55 9.15 18.95 -16.37
C LEU A 55 10.45 19.62 -16.80
N GLU A 56 11.54 18.88 -16.75
CA GLU A 56 12.84 19.28 -17.30
C GLU A 56 13.06 18.58 -18.64
N LEU A 57 12.42 19.09 -19.70
CA LEU A 57 12.39 18.44 -21.02
C LEU A 57 13.76 18.17 -21.61
N THR A 58 14.69 19.11 -21.47
CA THR A 58 16.08 19.00 -21.99
C THR A 58 16.90 17.95 -21.24
N ALA A 59 16.54 17.69 -19.96
CA ALA A 59 17.19 16.67 -19.14
C ALA A 59 16.47 15.32 -19.21
N GLY A 60 15.31 15.23 -19.88
CA GLY A 60 14.48 14.03 -19.91
C GLY A 60 13.96 13.64 -18.53
N ARG A 61 13.70 14.62 -17.67
CA ARG A 61 13.28 14.38 -16.29
C ARG A 61 11.91 14.98 -16.01
N ALA A 62 11.11 14.25 -15.26
CA ALA A 62 9.85 14.73 -14.69
C ALA A 62 9.80 14.44 -13.20
N LEU A 63 9.30 15.40 -12.42
CA LEU A 63 8.98 15.26 -11.01
C LEU A 63 7.47 15.47 -10.86
N VAL A 64 6.78 14.48 -10.31
CA VAL A 64 5.38 14.59 -9.85
C VAL A 64 5.41 14.63 -8.34
N ALA A 65 4.89 15.70 -7.75
CA ALA A 65 4.82 15.89 -6.31
C ALA A 65 3.43 15.59 -5.80
N GLY A 66 3.34 14.95 -4.64
CA GLY A 66 2.10 14.79 -3.88
C GLY A 66 0.98 14.08 -4.65
N LEU A 67 1.17 12.82 -5.04
CA LEU A 67 0.10 12.04 -5.66
C LEU A 67 -0.75 11.36 -4.58
N THR A 68 -2.06 11.64 -4.58
CA THR A 68 -3.02 11.06 -3.63
C THR A 68 -4.12 10.32 -4.39
N VAL A 69 -4.42 9.10 -3.96
CA VAL A 69 -5.55 8.29 -4.43
C VAL A 69 -6.54 8.17 -3.29
N GLY A 70 -7.73 8.71 -3.48
CA GLY A 70 -8.80 8.67 -2.50
C GLY A 70 -9.28 7.26 -2.18
N ASN A 71 -9.93 7.10 -1.05
CA ASN A 71 -10.58 5.84 -0.70
C ASN A 71 -11.93 5.67 -1.40
N PRO A 72 -12.34 4.43 -1.71
CA PRO A 72 -13.71 4.16 -2.12
C PRO A 72 -14.72 4.55 -1.04
N ARG A 73 -15.95 4.80 -1.45
CA ARG A 73 -17.01 5.14 -0.49
C ARG A 73 -17.23 4.01 0.52
N GLY A 74 -17.40 4.39 1.77
CA GLY A 74 -17.70 3.46 2.87
C GLY A 74 -16.48 3.06 3.72
N TYR A 75 -15.30 3.54 3.39
CA TYR A 75 -14.11 3.45 4.22
C TYR A 75 -13.91 4.74 5.04
N GLU A 76 -13.19 4.64 6.17
CA GLU A 76 -13.11 5.73 7.14
C GLU A 76 -12.06 6.77 6.80
N THR A 77 -10.98 6.33 6.14
CA THR A 77 -9.87 7.20 5.80
C THR A 77 -10.06 7.88 4.44
N ASP A 78 -9.56 9.10 4.29
CA ASP A 78 -9.76 9.92 3.09
C ASP A 78 -9.02 9.37 1.86
N TYR A 79 -7.95 8.58 2.06
CA TYR A 79 -7.10 8.09 0.97
C TYR A 79 -6.71 6.64 1.14
N ALA A 80 -6.57 5.94 0.03
CA ALA A 80 -6.02 4.58 -0.05
C ALA A 80 -4.50 4.58 -0.25
N VAL A 81 -3.98 5.54 -1.02
CA VAL A 81 -2.54 5.66 -1.29
C VAL A 81 -2.14 7.12 -1.35
N ARG A 82 -1.00 7.45 -0.76
CA ARG A 82 -0.34 8.73 -0.90
C ARG A 82 1.12 8.51 -1.27
N ILE A 83 1.63 9.25 -2.23
CA ILE A 83 3.03 9.20 -2.67
C ILE A 83 3.60 10.60 -2.55
N GLY A 84 4.69 10.76 -1.79
CA GLY A 84 5.34 12.05 -1.60
C GLY A 84 5.88 12.62 -2.90
N SER A 85 6.60 11.81 -3.69
CA SER A 85 7.05 12.19 -5.03
C SER A 85 7.26 10.98 -5.94
N ALA A 86 7.10 11.21 -7.26
CA ALA A 86 7.49 10.29 -8.31
C ALA A 86 8.46 10.99 -9.27
N ILE A 87 9.66 10.42 -9.44
CA ILE A 87 10.69 10.94 -10.32
C ILE A 87 10.82 10.00 -11.50
N VAL A 88 10.66 10.53 -12.70
CA VAL A 88 10.80 9.81 -13.98
C VAL A 88 12.02 10.35 -14.72
N SER A 89 12.94 9.47 -15.10
CA SER A 89 14.06 9.79 -15.98
C SER A 89 13.91 9.03 -17.29
N LEU A 90 13.91 9.72 -18.42
CA LEU A 90 13.64 9.18 -19.75
C LEU A 90 14.88 9.23 -20.62
N ASP A 91 15.06 8.23 -21.44
CA ASP A 91 15.95 8.32 -22.60
C ASP A 91 15.27 9.15 -23.70
N ILE A 92 15.70 10.42 -23.82
CA ILE A 92 15.14 11.36 -24.80
C ILE A 92 15.28 10.82 -26.23
N GLY A 93 16.37 10.11 -26.53
CA GLY A 93 16.60 9.53 -27.85
C GLY A 93 15.55 8.47 -28.20
N SER A 94 15.04 7.75 -27.23
CA SER A 94 14.01 6.74 -27.41
C SER A 94 12.63 7.30 -27.76
N LEU A 95 12.37 8.58 -27.45
CA LEU A 95 11.07 9.21 -27.71
C LEU A 95 10.76 9.38 -29.20
N ALA A 96 11.78 9.38 -30.07
CA ALA A 96 11.61 9.38 -31.51
C ALA A 96 11.26 7.98 -32.06
N GLY A 97 11.48 6.92 -31.28
CA GLY A 97 11.20 5.54 -31.64
C GLY A 97 9.77 5.11 -31.34
N GLU A 98 9.49 3.82 -31.61
CA GLU A 98 8.18 3.22 -31.32
C GLU A 98 8.00 2.88 -29.84
N VAL A 99 9.09 2.54 -29.16
CA VAL A 99 9.08 2.10 -27.75
C VAL A 99 9.89 3.07 -26.89
N PRO A 100 9.25 3.97 -26.14
CA PRO A 100 9.92 4.85 -25.18
C PRO A 100 10.63 4.05 -24.08
N VAL A 101 11.77 4.58 -23.64
CA VAL A 101 12.58 3.98 -22.57
C VAL A 101 12.60 4.91 -21.36
N ILE A 102 12.11 4.38 -20.23
CA ILE A 102 12.32 4.98 -18.91
C ILE A 102 13.60 4.40 -18.33
N GLU A 103 14.58 5.25 -18.11
CA GLU A 103 15.84 4.87 -17.49
C GLU A 103 15.65 4.55 -16.02
N GLU A 104 14.91 5.40 -15.32
CA GLU A 104 14.57 5.19 -13.91
C GLU A 104 13.21 5.82 -13.56
N LEU A 105 12.42 5.08 -12.77
CA LEU A 105 11.22 5.56 -12.12
C LEU A 105 11.37 5.32 -10.62
N VAL A 106 11.41 6.40 -9.84
CA VAL A 106 11.53 6.35 -8.38
C VAL A 106 10.25 6.86 -7.75
N LEU A 107 9.66 6.07 -6.86
CA LEU A 107 8.62 6.51 -5.94
C LEU A 107 9.23 6.71 -4.56
N ASP A 108 8.99 7.86 -3.95
CA ASP A 108 9.51 8.21 -2.64
C ASP A 108 8.39 8.58 -1.68
N GLY A 109 8.43 8.02 -0.48
CA GLY A 109 7.46 8.31 0.56
C GLY A 109 6.06 7.78 0.22
N ALA A 110 5.96 6.52 -0.23
CA ALA A 110 4.66 5.89 -0.50
C ALA A 110 4.02 5.41 0.80
N LEU A 111 2.85 5.94 1.15
CA LEU A 111 2.01 5.47 2.26
C LEU A 111 0.79 4.76 1.70
N ILE A 112 0.69 3.45 1.97
CA ILE A 112 -0.42 2.60 1.55
C ILE A 112 -1.33 2.39 2.75
N ASN A 113 -2.57 2.84 2.64
CA ASN A 113 -3.57 2.62 3.68
C ASN A 113 -4.37 1.34 3.39
N ALA A 114 -4.11 0.31 4.17
CA ALA A 114 -4.79 -0.98 4.10
C ALA A 114 -5.92 -1.01 5.14
N GLU A 115 -7.10 -0.59 4.74
CA GLU A 115 -8.29 -0.62 5.56
C GLU A 115 -9.13 -1.85 5.23
N GLN A 116 -9.37 -2.68 6.25
CA GLN A 116 -10.22 -3.86 6.14
C GLN A 116 -11.51 -3.63 6.91
N ARG A 117 -12.64 -3.92 6.26
CA ARG A 117 -13.98 -3.83 6.81
C ARG A 117 -14.72 -5.12 6.50
N ASP A 118 -15.06 -5.88 7.53
CA ASP A 118 -15.63 -7.23 7.37
C ASP A 118 -14.77 -8.11 6.43
N ALA A 119 -15.35 -8.61 5.35
CA ALA A 119 -14.66 -9.41 4.34
C ALA A 119 -14.11 -8.57 3.16
N ALA A 120 -14.28 -7.24 3.17
CA ALA A 120 -13.85 -6.33 2.12
C ALA A 120 -12.61 -5.53 2.51
N SER A 121 -11.85 -5.07 1.53
CA SER A 121 -10.70 -4.18 1.71
C SER A 121 -10.76 -3.08 0.66
N ASN A 122 -10.46 -1.83 1.09
CA ASN A 122 -10.39 -0.68 0.21
C ASN A 122 -9.52 -0.95 -1.03
N LEU A 123 -8.35 -1.54 -0.84
CA LEU A 123 -7.43 -1.89 -1.92
C LEU A 123 -8.03 -2.92 -2.88
N THR A 124 -8.82 -3.88 -2.38
CA THR A 124 -9.50 -4.86 -3.22
C THR A 124 -10.63 -4.23 -4.04
N ASP A 125 -11.37 -3.29 -3.48
CA ASP A 125 -12.48 -2.64 -4.17
C ASP A 125 -11.99 -1.69 -5.26
N ILE A 126 -10.97 -0.89 -4.98
CA ILE A 126 -10.25 -0.17 -6.01
C ILE A 126 -9.77 -1.15 -7.11
N GLN A 127 -9.19 -2.29 -6.79
CA GLN A 127 -8.75 -3.32 -7.75
C GLN A 127 -9.88 -3.83 -8.62
N LYS A 128 -11.00 -4.17 -8.10
CA LYS A 128 -12.17 -4.61 -8.86
C LYS A 128 -12.60 -3.56 -9.88
N HIS A 129 -12.63 -2.27 -9.47
CA HIS A 129 -13.03 -1.19 -10.35
C HIS A 129 -12.07 -1.04 -11.54
N ALA A 130 -10.78 -1.05 -11.29
CA ALA A 130 -9.78 -0.93 -12.36
C ALA A 130 -9.80 -2.12 -13.33
N THR A 131 -10.06 -3.34 -12.83
CA THR A 131 -10.20 -4.51 -13.70
C THR A 131 -11.43 -4.38 -14.61
N ALA A 132 -12.56 -3.92 -14.07
CA ALA A 132 -13.77 -3.70 -14.85
C ALA A 132 -13.60 -2.61 -15.92
N SER A 133 -12.86 -1.55 -15.60
CA SER A 133 -12.58 -0.44 -16.54
C SER A 133 -11.59 -0.82 -17.65
N SER A 134 -10.80 -1.88 -17.47
CA SER A 134 -9.82 -2.37 -18.45
C SER A 134 -10.43 -3.31 -19.50
N ASP A 135 -11.65 -3.78 -19.30
CA ASP A 135 -12.35 -4.70 -20.21
C ASP A 135 -13.06 -3.97 -21.37
N GLU A 136 -13.04 -2.63 -21.44
CA GLU A 136 -13.51 -1.92 -22.61
C GLU A 136 -12.59 -2.18 -23.83
N PRO A 137 -13.13 -2.52 -25.01
CA PRO A 137 -12.35 -2.86 -26.18
C PRO A 137 -11.52 -1.64 -26.62
N GLN A 138 -10.22 -1.68 -26.35
CA GLN A 138 -9.29 -0.68 -26.84
C GLN A 138 -9.12 -0.87 -28.36
N THR A 139 -9.60 0.07 -29.14
CA THR A 139 -9.53 0.09 -30.62
C THR A 139 -8.12 0.39 -31.17
N ARG A 140 -7.09 0.51 -30.32
CA ARG A 140 -5.69 0.73 -30.70
C ARG A 140 -4.78 -0.35 -30.10
N GLU A 141 -3.73 -0.70 -30.84
CA GLU A 141 -2.67 -1.55 -30.29
C GLU A 141 -2.13 -0.91 -29.00
N PRO A 142 -1.98 -1.72 -27.92
CA PRO A 142 -1.49 -1.20 -26.65
C PRO A 142 -0.06 -0.65 -26.84
N GLY A 143 0.17 0.58 -26.41
CA GLY A 143 1.50 1.17 -26.42
C GLY A 143 2.48 0.32 -25.58
N ARG A 144 3.74 0.32 -26.00
CA ARG A 144 4.82 -0.44 -25.34
C ARG A 144 5.81 0.52 -24.71
N ILE A 145 6.48 0.06 -23.64
CA ILE A 145 7.48 0.81 -22.89
C ILE A 145 8.56 -0.13 -22.34
N VAL A 146 9.75 0.40 -22.19
CA VAL A 146 10.83 -0.26 -21.42
C VAL A 146 11.05 0.56 -20.16
N VAL A 147 11.11 -0.09 -18.99
CA VAL A 147 11.55 0.53 -17.74
C VAL A 147 12.80 -0.20 -17.26
N LYS A 148 13.95 0.46 -17.37
CA LYS A 148 15.24 -0.14 -16.99
C LYS A 148 15.34 -0.34 -15.48
N ARG A 149 14.84 0.63 -14.69
CA ARG A 149 14.82 0.53 -13.23
C ARG A 149 13.58 1.17 -12.65
N PHE A 150 12.88 0.42 -11.85
CA PHE A 150 11.83 0.91 -10.96
C PHE A 150 12.28 0.77 -9.51
N ARG A 151 12.09 1.80 -8.71
CA ARG A 151 12.43 1.80 -7.28
C ARG A 151 11.34 2.43 -6.46
N VAL A 152 10.99 1.80 -5.35
CA VAL A 152 10.17 2.39 -4.28
C VAL A 152 11.01 2.46 -3.02
N ARG A 153 11.10 3.63 -2.42
CA ARG A 153 11.85 3.86 -1.19
C ARG A 153 11.02 4.66 -0.18
N ASN A 154 11.40 4.55 1.09
CA ASN A 154 10.69 5.22 2.19
C ASN A 154 9.18 4.94 2.15
N ALA A 155 8.80 3.70 1.83
CA ALA A 155 7.41 3.29 1.79
C ALA A 155 6.97 2.74 3.15
N SER A 156 5.68 2.90 3.45
CA SER A 156 5.04 2.33 4.63
C SER A 156 3.63 1.86 4.31
N VAL A 157 3.11 0.96 5.14
CA VAL A 157 1.70 0.55 5.13
C VAL A 157 1.05 0.92 6.45
N LEU A 158 -0.05 1.65 6.40
CA LEU A 158 -0.93 1.91 7.54
C LEU A 158 -1.96 0.78 7.59
N VAL A 159 -1.95 0.01 8.68
CA VAL A 159 -2.89 -1.09 8.90
C VAL A 159 -3.96 -0.64 9.87
N THR A 160 -5.22 -0.67 9.42
CA THR A 160 -6.40 -0.42 10.23
C THR A 160 -7.24 -1.68 10.28
N SER A 161 -7.53 -2.19 11.47
CA SER A 161 -8.31 -3.39 11.70
C SER A 161 -9.02 -3.30 13.04
N GLU A 162 -10.20 -3.91 13.17
CA GLU A 162 -10.92 -4.06 14.45
C GLU A 162 -10.14 -4.86 15.52
N HIS A 163 -9.13 -5.63 15.10
CA HIS A 163 -8.24 -6.36 16.01
C HIS A 163 -7.05 -5.52 16.52
N LEU A 164 -6.92 -4.27 16.07
CA LEU A 164 -5.90 -3.34 16.53
C LEU A 164 -6.55 -2.20 17.30
N SER A 165 -6.04 -1.88 18.48
CA SER A 165 -6.53 -0.78 19.32
C SER A 165 -6.39 0.60 18.65
N ARG A 166 -5.52 0.71 17.66
CA ARG A 166 -5.28 1.92 16.84
C ARG A 166 -4.63 1.55 15.50
N PRO A 167 -4.77 2.39 14.46
CA PRO A 167 -4.01 2.23 13.23
C PRO A 167 -2.51 2.23 13.50
N GLU A 168 -1.77 1.37 12.81
CA GLU A 168 -0.32 1.21 12.98
C GLU A 168 0.39 1.32 11.63
N GLU A 169 1.38 2.20 11.58
CA GLU A 169 2.21 2.40 10.38
C GLU A 169 3.44 1.50 10.45
N LEU A 170 3.61 0.69 9.41
CA LEU A 170 4.70 -0.28 9.29
C LEU A 170 5.60 0.10 8.11
N PRO A 171 6.89 0.31 8.33
CA PRO A 171 7.82 0.60 7.24
C PRO A 171 7.98 -0.61 6.32
N LEU A 172 8.09 -0.37 5.02
CA LEU A 172 8.39 -1.36 4.01
C LEU A 172 9.84 -1.27 3.59
N GLN A 173 10.41 -2.41 3.22
CA GLN A 173 11.74 -2.44 2.60
C GLN A 173 11.66 -1.83 1.19
N ASP A 174 12.78 -1.27 0.73
CA ASP A 174 12.90 -0.77 -0.64
C ASP A 174 12.57 -1.88 -1.65
N VAL A 175 11.75 -1.53 -2.63
CA VAL A 175 11.41 -2.41 -3.74
C VAL A 175 12.18 -1.95 -4.98
N ILE A 176 12.89 -2.87 -5.62
CA ILE A 176 13.64 -2.61 -6.85
C ILE A 176 13.25 -3.67 -7.90
N VAL A 177 12.85 -3.20 -9.08
CA VAL A 177 12.58 -4.05 -10.25
C VAL A 177 13.38 -3.50 -11.42
N ASN A 178 14.12 -4.38 -12.11
CA ASN A 178 14.96 -4.00 -13.24
C ASN A 178 14.44 -4.64 -14.53
N ASP A 179 14.78 -4.00 -15.67
CA ASP A 179 14.66 -4.54 -17.02
C ASP A 179 13.26 -4.95 -17.47
N ILE A 180 12.24 -4.19 -17.04
CA ILE A 180 10.85 -4.42 -17.45
C ILE A 180 10.71 -4.15 -18.95
N GLY A 181 10.34 -5.20 -19.71
CA GLY A 181 10.13 -5.12 -21.16
C GLY A 181 11.43 -5.14 -21.98
N SER A 182 12.61 -5.11 -21.37
CA SER A 182 13.90 -5.04 -22.11
C SER A 182 14.12 -6.26 -23.01
N ALA A 183 13.78 -7.47 -22.55
CA ALA A 183 13.98 -8.70 -23.29
C ALA A 183 12.97 -8.94 -24.43
N THR A 184 11.81 -8.24 -24.41
CA THR A 184 10.68 -8.46 -25.32
C THR A 184 10.44 -7.33 -26.31
N GLY A 185 11.37 -6.38 -26.41
CA GLY A 185 11.19 -5.20 -27.24
C GLY A 185 10.10 -4.24 -26.71
N GLY A 186 9.96 -4.16 -25.41
CA GLY A 186 8.97 -3.39 -24.67
C GLY A 186 7.89 -4.28 -24.04
N ALA A 187 7.41 -3.88 -22.88
CA ALA A 187 6.22 -4.40 -22.23
C ALA A 187 5.03 -3.49 -22.59
N THR A 188 3.83 -4.03 -22.66
CA THR A 188 2.63 -3.20 -22.68
C THR A 188 2.55 -2.39 -21.40
N TYR A 189 1.83 -1.27 -21.41
CA TYR A 189 1.66 -0.47 -20.20
C TYR A 189 1.10 -1.27 -19.04
N SER A 190 0.18 -2.21 -19.32
CA SER A 190 -0.40 -3.11 -18.32
C SER A 190 0.63 -4.08 -17.73
N GLU A 191 1.45 -4.71 -18.58
CA GLU A 191 2.51 -5.64 -18.13
C GLU A 191 3.59 -4.91 -17.31
N ALA A 192 4.02 -3.73 -17.79
CA ALA A 192 5.02 -2.92 -17.07
C ALA A 192 4.51 -2.52 -15.69
N ALA A 193 3.30 -2.07 -15.66
CA ALA A 193 2.64 -1.69 -14.44
C ALA A 193 2.47 -2.87 -13.47
N GLU A 194 2.06 -4.05 -13.92
CA GLU A 194 1.98 -5.28 -13.11
C GLU A 194 3.35 -5.64 -12.52
N ALA A 195 4.41 -5.62 -13.35
CA ALA A 195 5.76 -5.93 -12.92
C ALA A 195 6.28 -4.99 -11.83
N MET A 196 5.95 -3.69 -11.89
CA MET A 196 6.35 -2.71 -10.89
C MET A 196 5.61 -2.88 -9.56
N LEU A 197 4.33 -3.23 -9.62
CA LEU A 197 3.46 -3.14 -8.47
C LEU A 197 3.34 -4.42 -7.65
N MET A 198 3.42 -5.57 -8.30
CA MET A 198 3.29 -6.85 -7.61
C MET A 198 4.26 -6.99 -6.43
N PRO A 199 5.55 -6.62 -6.56
CA PRO A 199 6.48 -6.67 -5.45
C PRO A 199 6.09 -5.73 -4.29
N LEU A 200 5.61 -4.53 -4.58
CA LEU A 200 5.20 -3.56 -3.55
C LEU A 200 3.97 -4.04 -2.77
N LEU A 201 2.94 -4.53 -3.49
CA LEU A 201 1.76 -5.10 -2.85
C LEU A 201 2.07 -6.36 -2.05
N ALA A 202 2.97 -7.20 -2.54
CA ALA A 202 3.43 -8.38 -1.80
C ALA A 202 4.12 -7.97 -0.49
N ALA A 203 5.00 -6.96 -0.53
CA ALA A 203 5.66 -6.42 0.66
C ALA A 203 4.66 -5.83 1.66
N ALA A 204 3.70 -5.01 1.20
CA ALA A 204 2.68 -4.42 2.04
C ALA A 204 1.78 -5.48 2.71
N ARG A 205 1.31 -6.47 1.94
CA ARG A 205 0.51 -7.57 2.47
C ARG A 205 1.28 -8.42 3.46
N ALA A 206 2.54 -8.70 3.20
CA ALA A 206 3.38 -9.49 4.11
C ALA A 206 3.58 -8.76 5.44
N ALA A 207 3.86 -7.45 5.41
CA ALA A 207 3.99 -6.62 6.59
C ALA A 207 2.69 -6.57 7.41
N ALA A 208 1.55 -6.30 6.77
CA ALA A 208 0.25 -6.28 7.42
C ALA A 208 -0.12 -7.64 8.04
N ALA A 209 0.06 -8.73 7.30
CA ALA A 209 -0.23 -10.08 7.80
C ALA A 209 0.71 -10.50 8.94
N ALA A 210 1.96 -10.06 8.94
CA ALA A 210 2.89 -10.31 10.04
C ALA A 210 2.42 -9.60 11.31
N ARG A 211 2.01 -8.33 11.20
CA ARG A 211 1.53 -7.54 12.34
C ARG A 211 0.23 -8.07 12.92
N LEU A 212 -0.73 -8.42 12.06
CA LEU A 212 -2.00 -8.99 12.53
C LEU A 212 -1.81 -10.32 13.25
N ARG A 213 -0.89 -11.17 12.77
CA ARG A 213 -0.53 -12.41 13.47
C ARG A 213 0.11 -12.15 14.84
N SER A 214 1.00 -11.16 14.93
CA SER A 214 1.60 -10.74 16.20
C SER A 214 0.54 -10.23 17.17
N ALA A 215 -0.38 -9.36 16.73
CA ALA A 215 -1.47 -8.85 17.53
C ALA A 215 -2.38 -9.97 18.06
N ALA A 216 -2.73 -10.94 17.21
CA ALA A 216 -3.51 -12.10 17.64
C ALA A 216 -2.78 -12.96 18.69
N ALA A 217 -1.47 -13.16 18.54
CA ALA A 217 -0.66 -13.90 19.51
C ALA A 217 -0.53 -13.14 20.85
N GLU A 218 -0.39 -11.82 20.80
CA GLU A 218 -0.39 -10.95 21.98
C GLU A 218 -1.71 -11.06 22.74
N ALA A 219 -2.85 -10.96 22.05
CA ALA A 219 -4.18 -11.08 22.65
C ALA A 219 -4.40 -12.45 23.32
N VAL A 220 -4.00 -13.54 22.67
CA VAL A 220 -4.07 -14.91 23.27
C VAL A 220 -3.18 -15.01 24.51
N SER A 221 -1.99 -14.43 24.48
CA SER A 221 -1.06 -14.43 25.61
C SER A 221 -1.60 -13.62 26.78
N GLU A 222 -2.26 -12.51 26.52
CA GLU A 222 -2.86 -11.65 27.54
C GLU A 222 -4.07 -12.35 28.20
N ALA A 223 -4.97 -12.93 27.42
CA ALA A 223 -6.08 -13.71 27.93
C ALA A 223 -5.63 -14.90 28.79
N ALA A 224 -4.59 -15.62 28.38
CA ALA A 224 -4.03 -16.71 29.17
C ALA A 224 -3.37 -16.24 30.48
N ARG A 225 -2.82 -15.03 30.53
CA ARG A 225 -2.28 -14.45 31.77
C ARG A 225 -3.38 -14.03 32.73
N GLU A 226 -4.44 -13.39 32.22
CA GLU A 226 -5.61 -13.03 33.02
C GLU A 226 -6.25 -14.29 33.67
N GLU A 227 -6.43 -15.35 32.89
CA GLU A 227 -6.98 -16.61 33.40
C GLU A 227 -6.09 -17.24 34.50
N LEU A 228 -4.77 -17.21 34.33
CA LEU A 228 -3.82 -17.69 35.33
C LEU A 228 -3.77 -16.79 36.59
N GLU A 229 -3.95 -15.50 36.46
CA GLU A 229 -4.04 -14.57 37.60
C GLU A 229 -5.34 -14.83 38.40
N GLU A 230 -6.49 -14.97 37.74
CA GLU A 230 -7.76 -15.32 38.39
C GLU A 230 -7.65 -16.64 39.11
N GLU A 231 -7.12 -17.70 38.48
CA GLU A 231 -6.95 -19.02 39.12
C GLU A 231 -5.99 -18.92 40.33
N SER A 232 -4.92 -18.15 40.22
CA SER A 232 -3.96 -17.94 41.32
C SER A 232 -4.58 -17.23 42.51
N ASP A 233 -5.45 -16.26 42.25
CA ASP A 233 -6.12 -15.51 43.30
C ASP A 233 -7.22 -16.38 44.02
N GLU A 234 -7.97 -17.18 43.25
CA GLU A 234 -8.87 -18.19 43.87
C GLU A 234 -8.12 -19.18 44.76
N VAL A 235 -6.97 -19.68 44.33
CA VAL A 235 -6.14 -20.58 45.11
C VAL A 235 -5.62 -19.90 46.37
N ARG A 236 -5.22 -18.64 46.32
CA ARG A 236 -4.79 -17.86 47.48
C ARG A 236 -5.92 -17.63 48.47
N GLU A 237 -7.11 -17.30 47.99
CA GLU A 237 -8.29 -17.10 48.81
C GLU A 237 -8.67 -18.38 49.56
N ARG A 238 -8.78 -19.52 48.86
CA ARG A 238 -9.06 -20.85 49.48
C ARG A 238 -7.97 -21.26 50.46
N ALA A 239 -6.70 -20.97 50.18
CA ALA A 239 -5.59 -21.24 51.10
C ALA A 239 -5.68 -20.35 52.35
N GLY A 240 -6.11 -19.10 52.19
CA GLY A 240 -6.37 -18.16 53.29
C GLY A 240 -7.49 -18.65 54.21
N GLU A 241 -8.63 -19.07 53.66
CA GLU A 241 -9.76 -19.61 54.37
C GLU A 241 -9.38 -20.90 55.16
N ALA A 242 -8.73 -21.86 54.48
CA ALA A 242 -8.24 -23.08 55.12
C ALA A 242 -7.28 -22.82 56.28
N ARG A 243 -6.40 -21.80 56.15
CA ARG A 243 -5.47 -21.40 57.22
C ARG A 243 -6.20 -20.79 58.40
N THR A 244 -7.23 -19.98 58.17
CA THR A 244 -8.08 -19.39 59.21
C THR A 244 -8.84 -20.50 59.98
N GLU A 245 -9.49 -21.43 59.25
CA GLU A 245 -10.18 -22.56 59.84
C GLU A 245 -9.27 -23.49 60.69
N LEU A 246 -8.05 -23.71 60.18
CA LEU A 246 -7.06 -24.49 60.91
C LEU A 246 -6.59 -23.78 62.21
N SER A 247 -6.43 -22.45 62.15
CA SER A 247 -6.05 -21.67 63.33
C SER A 247 -7.14 -21.67 64.39
N GLU A 248 -8.41 -21.55 64.02
CA GLU A 248 -9.56 -21.65 64.93
C GLU A 248 -9.64 -23.00 65.57
N LYS A 249 -9.49 -24.09 64.81
CA LYS A 249 -9.49 -25.48 65.35
C LYS A 249 -8.31 -25.71 66.31
N LEU A 250 -7.16 -25.14 66.06
CA LEU A 250 -5.98 -25.22 66.97
C LEU A 250 -6.22 -24.46 68.27
N GLU A 251 -6.88 -23.31 68.27
CA GLU A 251 -7.27 -22.59 69.46
C GLU A 251 -8.33 -23.39 70.27
N GLU A 252 -9.35 -23.96 69.62
CA GLU A 252 -10.31 -24.82 70.28
C GLU A 252 -9.68 -26.04 70.95
N LEU A 253 -8.67 -26.65 70.34
CA LEU A 253 -7.94 -27.79 70.93
C LEU A 253 -7.06 -27.40 72.14
N ARG A 254 -6.52 -26.15 72.13
CA ARG A 254 -5.69 -25.62 73.18
C ARG A 254 -6.50 -25.28 74.46
N ASP A 255 -7.75 -24.88 74.30
CA ASP A 255 -8.65 -24.47 75.38
C ASP A 255 -9.51 -25.59 75.92
N ARG A 256 -9.28 -26.85 75.48
CA ARG A 256 -9.90 -28.03 76.06
C ARG A 256 -9.20 -28.42 77.40
N PRO A 257 -9.93 -28.54 78.49
CA PRO A 257 -9.41 -28.89 79.81
C PRO A 257 -8.86 -30.34 79.90
#